data_21ae8c62db2c1fa5a15dde64c93047fd
#
_entry.id   21ae8c62db2c1fa5a15dde64c93047fd
#
_cell.length_a   1.000
_cell.length_b   1.000
_cell.length_c   1.000
_cell.angle_alpha   90.00
_cell.angle_beta   90.00
_cell.angle_gamma   90.00
#
_symmetry.space_group_name_H-M   'P 1'
#
loop_
_entity.id
_entity.type
_entity.pdbx_description
1 polymer ?
#
loop_
_entity_poly.entity_id
_entity_poly.type
_entity_poly.pdbx_seq_one_letter_code
_entity_poly.pdbx_strand_id
1 'polypeptide(L)'
;MRVHMIVAALILSVIGKASATVVDKGTDAQKSCELLVQNSFRNQDEARSAGACEGMIETAMLFSPNLPADVRACPPTQGSILQSAKVFLRYIDNNPDRVSEPGITIAIEAFRDAWLCHGDDAEKSIGTGPKKRAPKKSKQ
;
A
#
# COMPACT_ATOMS: atom_id res chain seq x y z
N MET A 1 18.19 -27.35 -41.91
CA MET A 1 17.61 -26.01 -41.66
C MET A 1 16.11 -25.97 -41.34
N ARG A 2 15.29 -26.96 -41.64
CA ARG A 2 13.82 -26.94 -41.36
C ARG A 2 13.44 -27.32 -39.92
N VAL A 3 14.24 -28.05 -39.19
CA VAL A 3 13.95 -28.50 -37.82
C VAL A 3 14.09 -27.36 -36.82
N HIS A 4 15.00 -26.40 -37.01
CA HIS A 4 15.22 -25.29 -36.07
C HIS A 4 14.10 -24.24 -36.08
N MET A 5 13.35 -24.10 -37.20
CA MET A 5 12.21 -23.17 -37.27
C MET A 5 10.99 -23.66 -36.48
N ILE A 6 10.80 -24.97 -36.38
CA ILE A 6 9.63 -25.56 -35.68
C ILE A 6 9.80 -25.43 -34.16
N VAL A 7 11.04 -25.55 -33.65
CA VAL A 7 11.32 -25.41 -32.18
C VAL A 7 11.16 -23.96 -31.73
N ALA A 8 11.53 -22.98 -32.56
CA ALA A 8 11.35 -21.56 -32.23
C ALA A 8 9.87 -21.14 -32.14
N ALA A 9 8.99 -21.73 -32.98
CA ALA A 9 7.56 -21.44 -33.01
C ALA A 9 6.82 -22.03 -31.78
N LEU A 10 7.31 -23.14 -31.20
CA LEU A 10 6.71 -23.80 -30.06
C LEU A 10 7.02 -23.09 -28.73
N ILE A 11 8.12 -22.34 -28.64
CA ILE A 11 8.51 -21.63 -27.41
C ILE A 11 7.71 -20.34 -27.21
N LEU A 12 7.24 -19.71 -28.31
CA LEU A 12 6.44 -18.45 -28.21
C LEU A 12 4.99 -18.66 -27.74
N SER A 13 4.48 -19.88 -27.74
CA SER A 13 3.07 -20.15 -27.36
C SER A 13 2.85 -20.35 -25.87
N VAL A 14 3.89 -20.34 -25.03
CA VAL A 14 3.82 -20.56 -23.58
C VAL A 14 3.90 -19.25 -22.77
N ILE A 15 3.90 -18.09 -23.43
CA ILE A 15 3.74 -16.82 -22.73
C ILE A 15 2.27 -16.71 -22.31
N GLY A 16 1.94 -17.45 -21.23
CA GLY A 16 0.66 -17.32 -20.55
C GLY A 16 0.44 -15.85 -20.20
N LYS A 17 -0.72 -15.33 -20.55
CA LYS A 17 -1.15 -13.98 -20.15
C LYS A 17 -1.11 -13.92 -18.64
N ALA A 18 -0.02 -13.41 -18.06
CA ALA A 18 0.01 -13.03 -16.66
C ALA A 18 -0.92 -11.80 -16.53
N SER A 19 -2.18 -12.05 -16.23
CA SER A 19 -3.09 -10.98 -15.82
C SER A 19 -2.61 -10.48 -14.48
N ALA A 20 -1.91 -9.35 -14.47
CA ALA A 20 -1.63 -8.65 -13.24
C ALA A 20 -2.99 -8.21 -12.66
N THR A 21 -3.33 -8.70 -11.48
CA THR A 21 -4.49 -8.21 -10.73
C THR A 21 -4.11 -6.84 -10.22
N VAL A 22 -4.52 -5.79 -10.93
CA VAL A 22 -4.28 -4.41 -10.52
C VAL A 22 -5.46 -3.98 -9.66
N VAL A 23 -5.17 -3.57 -8.44
CA VAL A 23 -6.15 -2.97 -7.52
C VAL A 23 -6.26 -1.50 -7.88
N ASP A 24 -6.88 -1.22 -9.04
CA ASP A 24 -6.91 0.13 -9.62
C ASP A 24 -8.01 0.98 -8.98
N LYS A 25 -9.20 0.43 -8.81
CA LYS A 25 -10.36 1.13 -8.25
C LYS A 25 -10.67 0.71 -6.82
N GLY A 26 -11.34 1.59 -6.10
CA GLY A 26 -11.82 1.32 -4.74
C GLY A 26 -12.66 0.06 -4.63
N THR A 27 -13.51 -0.24 -5.65
CA THR A 27 -14.29 -1.50 -5.69
C THR A 27 -13.43 -2.76 -5.71
N ASP A 28 -12.33 -2.75 -6.47
CA ASP A 28 -11.42 -3.88 -6.57
C ASP A 28 -10.56 -3.97 -5.31
N ALA A 29 -10.12 -2.81 -4.80
CA ALA A 29 -9.41 -2.69 -3.54
C ALA A 29 -10.24 -3.21 -2.36
N GLN A 30 -11.53 -2.85 -2.29
CA GLN A 30 -12.43 -3.31 -1.24
C GLN A 30 -12.53 -4.84 -1.22
N LYS A 31 -12.86 -5.47 -2.35
CA LYS A 31 -12.95 -6.93 -2.47
C LYS A 31 -11.64 -7.62 -2.10
N SER A 32 -10.53 -7.09 -2.58
CA SER A 32 -9.20 -7.63 -2.33
C SER A 32 -8.82 -7.54 -0.83
N CYS A 33 -9.16 -6.42 -0.19
CA CYS A 33 -8.90 -6.22 1.24
C CYS A 33 -9.85 -7.03 2.14
N GLU A 34 -11.09 -7.27 1.72
CA GLU A 34 -12.00 -8.20 2.39
C GLU A 34 -11.41 -9.61 2.43
N LEU A 35 -10.88 -10.11 1.30
CA LEU A 35 -10.21 -11.41 1.23
C LEU A 35 -8.99 -11.46 2.15
N LEU A 36 -8.17 -10.41 2.17
CA LEU A 36 -7.00 -10.31 3.05
C LEU A 36 -7.41 -10.41 4.53
N VAL A 37 -8.44 -9.67 4.94
CA VAL A 37 -8.90 -9.63 6.34
C VAL A 37 -9.56 -10.94 6.76
N GLN A 38 -10.29 -11.60 5.86
CA GLN A 38 -10.90 -12.91 6.12
C GLN A 38 -9.86 -14.03 6.22
N ASN A 39 -8.71 -13.86 5.59
CA ASN A 39 -7.61 -14.84 5.52
C ASN A 39 -8.10 -16.25 5.13
N SER A 40 -9.04 -16.33 4.20
CA SER A 40 -9.64 -17.57 3.72
C SER A 40 -9.77 -17.52 2.20
N PHE A 41 -8.93 -18.27 1.49
CA PHE A 41 -8.85 -18.26 0.03
C PHE A 41 -9.29 -19.60 -0.54
N ARG A 42 -10.21 -19.58 -1.49
CA ARG A 42 -10.75 -20.77 -2.17
C ARG A 42 -9.89 -21.21 -3.37
N ASN A 43 -9.11 -20.29 -3.90
CA ASN A 43 -8.28 -20.49 -5.09
C ASN A 43 -7.11 -19.50 -5.14
N GLN A 44 -6.21 -19.70 -6.13
CA GLN A 44 -5.03 -18.85 -6.32
C GLN A 44 -5.38 -17.40 -6.68
N ASP A 45 -6.49 -17.15 -7.36
CA ASP A 45 -6.87 -15.80 -7.76
C ASP A 45 -7.30 -14.96 -6.55
N GLU A 46 -8.02 -15.56 -5.61
CA GLU A 46 -8.35 -14.92 -4.34
C GLU A 46 -7.10 -14.63 -3.51
N ALA A 47 -6.17 -15.58 -3.42
CA ALA A 47 -4.89 -15.36 -2.72
C ALA A 47 -4.07 -14.22 -3.38
N ARG A 48 -4.06 -14.16 -4.71
CA ARG A 48 -3.39 -13.10 -5.46
C ARG A 48 -4.05 -11.74 -5.23
N SER A 49 -5.38 -11.70 -5.21
CA SER A 49 -6.14 -10.48 -4.92
C SER A 49 -5.86 -9.99 -3.50
N ALA A 50 -5.85 -10.86 -2.50
CA ALA A 50 -5.47 -10.50 -1.14
C ALA A 50 -4.04 -9.94 -1.06
N GLY A 51 -3.08 -10.54 -1.76
CA GLY A 51 -1.71 -10.02 -1.87
C GLY A 51 -1.64 -8.65 -2.55
N ALA A 52 -2.52 -8.36 -3.52
CA ALA A 52 -2.60 -7.05 -4.14
C ALA A 52 -3.09 -5.97 -3.15
N CYS A 53 -4.07 -6.29 -2.29
CA CYS A 53 -4.46 -5.41 -1.19
C CYS A 53 -3.31 -5.20 -0.21
N GLU A 54 -2.62 -6.27 0.19
CA GLU A 54 -1.45 -6.19 1.08
C GLU A 54 -0.41 -5.20 0.55
N GLY A 55 0.00 -5.35 -0.72
CA GLY A 55 0.96 -4.44 -1.36
C GLY A 55 0.46 -2.99 -1.46
N MET A 56 -0.83 -2.78 -1.72
CA MET A 56 -1.43 -1.43 -1.75
C MET A 56 -1.39 -0.79 -0.36
N ILE A 57 -1.81 -1.50 0.68
CA ILE A 57 -1.83 -1.02 2.06
C ILE A 57 -0.41 -0.72 2.55
N GLU A 58 0.54 -1.62 2.30
CA GLU A 58 1.94 -1.42 2.65
C GLU A 58 2.53 -0.17 1.97
N THR A 59 2.23 0.00 0.68
CA THR A 59 2.64 1.19 -0.07
C THR A 59 2.05 2.46 0.54
N ALA A 60 0.75 2.47 0.85
CA ALA A 60 0.10 3.61 1.47
C ALA A 60 0.70 3.94 2.86
N MET A 61 0.98 2.92 3.68
CA MET A 61 1.63 3.10 4.99
C MET A 61 3.04 3.70 4.87
N LEU A 62 3.81 3.25 3.87
CA LEU A 62 5.19 3.70 3.66
C LEU A 62 5.26 5.15 3.15
N PHE A 63 4.37 5.53 2.24
CA PHE A 63 4.44 6.84 1.59
C PHE A 63 3.67 7.93 2.32
N SER A 64 2.56 7.61 3.00
CA SER A 64 1.70 8.63 3.61
C SER A 64 2.39 9.57 4.60
N PRO A 65 3.41 9.17 5.41
CA PRO A 65 4.12 10.10 6.28
C PRO A 65 4.97 11.15 5.54
N ASN A 66 5.31 10.87 4.28
CA ASN A 66 6.18 11.72 3.45
C ASN A 66 5.40 12.62 2.47
N LEU A 67 4.08 12.56 2.50
CA LEU A 67 3.22 13.39 1.65
C LEU A 67 3.16 14.84 2.17
N PRO A 68 2.70 15.80 1.34
CA PRO A 68 2.40 17.15 1.78
C PRO A 68 1.46 17.18 2.99
N ALA A 69 1.58 18.21 3.83
CA ALA A 69 0.91 18.27 5.14
C ALA A 69 -0.63 18.14 5.08
N ASP A 70 -1.23 18.59 4.00
CA ASP A 70 -2.68 18.56 3.76
C ASP A 70 -3.24 17.16 3.44
N VAL A 71 -2.37 16.24 2.99
CA VAL A 71 -2.74 14.84 2.66
C VAL A 71 -1.97 13.80 3.47
N ARG A 72 -1.10 14.26 4.37
CA ARG A 72 -0.24 13.39 5.18
C ARG A 72 -1.02 12.59 6.20
N ALA A 73 -0.60 11.33 6.40
CA ALA A 73 -1.02 10.48 7.51
C ALA A 73 0.20 9.92 8.24
N CYS A 74 0.06 9.66 9.53
CA CYS A 74 1.11 9.11 10.38
C CYS A 74 0.65 7.75 10.98
N PRO A 75 0.59 6.68 10.17
CA PRO A 75 0.27 5.36 10.68
C PRO A 75 1.24 4.94 11.78
N PRO A 76 0.79 4.18 12.78
CA PRO A 76 1.66 3.71 13.83
C PRO A 76 2.76 2.81 13.26
N THR A 77 4.02 3.02 13.66
CA THR A 77 5.19 2.27 13.17
C THR A 77 5.13 0.77 13.44
N GLN A 78 4.30 0.36 14.40
CA GLN A 78 4.04 -1.04 14.75
C GLN A 78 2.64 -1.50 14.30
N GLY A 79 1.97 -0.73 13.45
CA GLY A 79 0.67 -1.10 12.88
C GLY A 79 0.80 -2.32 11.97
N SER A 80 -0.08 -3.30 12.15
CA SER A 80 -0.12 -4.44 11.23
C SER A 80 -0.85 -4.06 9.93
N ILE A 81 -0.45 -4.69 8.81
CA ILE A 81 -1.13 -4.55 7.52
C ILE A 81 -2.62 -4.89 7.65
N LEU A 82 -2.97 -5.93 8.41
CA LEU A 82 -4.37 -6.32 8.66
C LEU A 82 -5.16 -5.22 9.38
N GLN A 83 -4.55 -4.53 10.34
CA GLN A 83 -5.19 -3.41 11.02
C GLN A 83 -5.44 -2.26 10.05
N SER A 84 -4.46 -1.94 9.21
CA SER A 84 -4.54 -0.88 8.21
C SER A 84 -5.55 -1.21 7.11
N ALA A 85 -5.65 -2.48 6.68
CA ALA A 85 -6.68 -2.94 5.77
C ALA A 85 -8.09 -2.78 6.37
N LYS A 86 -8.28 -3.06 7.67
CA LYS A 86 -9.56 -2.82 8.36
C LYS A 86 -9.91 -1.34 8.45
N VAL A 87 -8.92 -0.45 8.62
CA VAL A 87 -9.13 1.01 8.58
C VAL A 87 -9.61 1.43 7.20
N PHE A 88 -8.95 0.95 6.13
CA PHE A 88 -9.36 1.18 4.75
C PHE A 88 -10.80 0.71 4.48
N LEU A 89 -11.14 -0.53 4.85
CA LEU A 89 -12.48 -1.08 4.64
C LEU A 89 -13.54 -0.28 5.36
N ARG A 90 -13.33 0.08 6.61
CA ARG A 90 -14.26 0.92 7.37
C ARG A 90 -14.46 2.30 6.72
N TYR A 91 -13.40 2.88 6.18
CA TYR A 91 -13.48 4.17 5.50
C TYR A 91 -14.32 4.08 4.22
N ILE A 92 -14.08 3.08 3.38
CA ILE A 92 -14.80 2.91 2.12
C ILE A 92 -16.29 2.55 2.35
N ASP A 93 -16.59 1.77 3.39
CA ASP A 93 -17.97 1.46 3.79
C ASP A 93 -18.74 2.71 4.22
N ASN A 94 -18.06 3.68 4.84
CA ASN A 94 -18.64 4.95 5.23
C ASN A 94 -18.69 5.98 4.10
N ASN A 95 -18.00 5.74 2.98
CA ASN A 95 -17.90 6.64 1.83
C ASN A 95 -18.15 5.88 0.51
N PRO A 96 -19.33 5.29 0.32
CA PRO A 96 -19.62 4.40 -0.81
C PRO A 96 -19.62 5.11 -2.18
N ASP A 97 -19.75 6.41 -2.22
CA ASP A 97 -19.64 7.25 -3.42
C ASP A 97 -18.22 7.31 -3.98
N ARG A 98 -17.22 6.98 -3.18
CA ARG A 98 -15.81 7.06 -3.54
C ARG A 98 -15.22 5.78 -4.15
N VAL A 99 -15.99 4.70 -4.24
CA VAL A 99 -15.51 3.39 -4.73
C VAL A 99 -15.00 3.39 -6.18
N SER A 100 -15.33 4.43 -6.96
CA SER A 100 -14.83 4.62 -8.34
C SER A 100 -13.43 5.26 -8.41
N GLU A 101 -12.94 5.83 -7.30
CA GLU A 101 -11.63 6.46 -7.23
C GLU A 101 -10.50 5.41 -7.13
N PRO A 102 -9.23 5.81 -7.37
CA PRO A 102 -8.10 4.91 -7.19
C PRO A 102 -8.00 4.39 -5.76
N GLY A 103 -7.85 3.07 -5.59
CA GLY A 103 -7.81 2.42 -4.26
C GLY A 103 -6.72 3.00 -3.35
N ILE A 104 -5.54 3.32 -3.92
CA ILE A 104 -4.43 3.92 -3.17
C ILE A 104 -4.78 5.32 -2.62
N THR A 105 -5.52 6.13 -3.37
CA THR A 105 -5.97 7.46 -2.93
C THR A 105 -6.90 7.32 -1.74
N ILE A 106 -7.88 6.41 -1.83
CA ILE A 106 -8.81 6.12 -0.74
C ILE A 106 -8.07 5.60 0.49
N ALA A 107 -7.04 4.75 0.31
CA ALA A 107 -6.25 4.23 1.42
C ALA A 107 -5.48 5.33 2.16
N ILE A 108 -4.86 6.27 1.43
CA ILE A 108 -4.14 7.42 2.02
C ILE A 108 -5.11 8.30 2.83
N GLU A 109 -6.31 8.56 2.31
CA GLU A 109 -7.30 9.36 3.02
C GLU A 109 -7.90 8.64 4.23
N ALA A 110 -8.14 7.34 4.12
CA ALA A 110 -8.54 6.50 5.24
C ALA A 110 -7.50 6.55 6.38
N PHE A 111 -6.22 6.55 6.02
CA PHE A 111 -5.13 6.66 7.00
C PHE A 111 -5.04 8.05 7.59
N ARG A 112 -5.25 9.10 6.78
CA ARG A 112 -5.29 10.47 7.29
C ARG A 112 -6.44 10.68 8.26
N ASP A 113 -7.61 10.13 7.98
CA ASP A 113 -8.77 10.19 8.86
C ASP A 113 -8.51 9.45 10.19
N ALA A 114 -7.85 8.30 10.13
CA ALA A 114 -7.58 7.46 11.30
C ALA A 114 -6.34 7.90 12.09
N TRP A 115 -5.32 8.45 11.44
CA TRP A 115 -3.99 8.72 12.01
C TRP A 115 -3.45 10.08 11.57
N LEU A 116 -4.05 11.15 12.09
CA LEU A 116 -3.57 12.52 11.89
C LEU A 116 -2.15 12.66 12.44
N CYS A 117 -1.29 13.31 11.65
CA CYS A 117 0.04 13.70 12.12
C CYS A 117 -0.08 14.81 13.17
N HIS A 118 0.41 14.59 14.37
CA HIS A 118 0.56 15.63 15.37
C HIS A 118 1.90 16.35 15.16
N GLY A 119 2.00 17.64 15.53
CA GLY A 119 3.11 18.52 15.16
C GLY A 119 4.54 18.01 15.35
N ASP A 120 4.77 17.12 16.32
CA ASP A 120 6.10 16.55 16.60
C ASP A 120 6.49 15.43 15.60
N ASP A 121 5.52 14.78 14.98
CA ASP A 121 5.74 13.71 14.00
C ASP A 121 5.97 14.27 12.59
N ALA A 122 5.47 15.48 12.33
CA ALA A 122 5.69 16.18 11.05
C ALA A 122 7.16 16.58 10.85
N GLU A 123 7.88 16.89 11.92
CA GLU A 123 9.30 17.27 11.87
C GLU A 123 10.24 16.06 11.76
N LYS A 124 9.80 14.88 12.23
CA LYS A 124 10.60 13.66 12.25
C LYS A 124 10.63 12.94 10.90
N SER A 125 9.65 13.17 10.02
CA SER A 125 9.55 12.55 8.68
C SER A 125 10.39 13.25 7.62
N ILE A 126 10.76 14.53 7.83
CA ILE A 126 11.70 15.23 6.98
C ILE A 126 13.10 14.95 7.56
N GLY A 127 13.80 13.93 7.00
CA GLY A 127 15.12 13.50 7.45
C GLY A 127 16.11 14.63 7.62
N THR A 128 16.13 15.20 8.80
CA THR A 128 17.23 16.06 9.24
C THR A 128 18.41 15.16 9.53
N GLY A 129 19.45 15.31 8.71
CA GLY A 129 20.75 14.68 8.92
C GLY A 129 21.28 14.91 10.35
N PRO A 130 22.30 14.17 10.77
CA PRO A 130 22.71 14.07 12.15
C PRO A 130 22.95 15.45 12.77
N LYS A 131 22.17 15.77 13.80
CA LYS A 131 22.34 16.97 14.63
C LYS A 131 23.77 17.01 15.15
N LYS A 132 24.61 17.92 14.64
CA LYS A 132 25.97 18.17 15.15
C LYS A 132 25.87 18.45 16.66
N ARG A 133 26.43 17.57 17.49
CA ARG A 133 26.56 17.78 18.93
C ARG A 133 27.36 19.08 19.16
N ALA A 134 26.76 20.02 19.84
CA ALA A 134 27.46 21.20 20.32
C ALA A 134 28.58 20.79 21.28
N PRO A 135 29.78 21.43 21.22
CA PRO A 135 30.89 21.08 22.09
C PRO A 135 30.55 21.44 23.55
N LYS A 136 30.72 20.46 24.46
CA LYS A 136 30.65 20.68 25.91
C LYS A 136 31.72 21.71 26.31
N LYS A 137 31.29 22.87 26.79
CA LYS A 137 32.20 23.79 27.49
C LYS A 137 32.68 23.14 28.78
N SER A 138 33.99 22.83 28.86
CA SER A 138 34.62 22.44 30.11
C SER A 138 34.73 23.71 31.00
N LYS A 139 34.16 23.63 32.20
CA LYS A 139 34.46 24.58 33.26
C LYS A 139 35.81 24.22 33.88
N GLN A 140 36.76 25.14 33.83
CA GLN A 140 37.92 25.19 34.73
C GLN A 140 37.47 25.73 36.06
#